data_197ea55e31ab76f09cca9c2c1178d5bd
#
_entry.id   197ea55e31ab76f09cca9c2c1178d5bd
#
_cell.length_a   1.000
_cell.length_b   1.000
_cell.length_c   1.000
_cell.angle_alpha   90.00
_cell.angle_beta   90.00
_cell.angle_gamma   90.00
#
_symmetry.space_group_name_H-M   'P 1'
#
loop_
_entity.id
_entity.type
_entity.pdbx_description
1 polymer ?
#
loop_
_entity_poly.entity_id
_entity_poly.type
_entity_poly.pdbx_seq_one_letter_code
_entity_poly.pdbx_strand_id
1 'polypeptide(L)'
;MTQQDIKFIAFDLDGTLLDSVPDLAVAADQAVQALGFPSVSEEQVRDYVGNGADVLIGRSLSQSLTINPELSEELRAKARVLFDDYYEQSGHKLSHLYPTVKETLEELHKAGFVMALVTNKPSKFVPDVLEKHDIAKYFVDVLGGDAFPEKKPNPVALNWLMEKHQIQPSEMLMVGDSKNDILAAKNAGCASFGLTYGYNHGEAISVSNPDFVADSLAELLDVVAVSA
;
A
#
# COMPACT_ATOMS: atom_id res chain seq x y z
N MET A 1 20.18 -2.44 -18.96
CA MET A 1 18.76 -2.42 -19.36
C MET A 1 18.52 -1.09 -20.04
N THR A 2 17.98 -1.09 -21.24
CA THR A 2 17.59 0.14 -21.93
C THR A 2 16.49 0.81 -21.09
N GLN A 3 16.61 2.12 -20.91
CA GLN A 3 15.63 3.00 -20.29
C GLN A 3 14.23 2.63 -20.84
N GLN A 4 13.39 2.06 -20.01
CA GLN A 4 12.04 1.68 -20.43
C GLN A 4 11.25 2.97 -20.63
N ASP A 5 10.46 3.04 -21.70
CA ASP A 5 9.53 4.12 -21.98
C ASP A 5 8.34 4.05 -21.01
N ILE A 6 8.60 4.21 -19.70
CA ILE A 6 7.55 4.25 -18.69
C ILE A 6 6.67 5.46 -18.93
N LYS A 7 5.36 5.23 -19.01
CA LYS A 7 4.32 6.26 -19.21
C LYS A 7 3.30 6.26 -18.09
N PHE A 8 3.18 5.12 -17.39
CA PHE A 8 2.18 4.92 -16.36
C PHE A 8 2.84 4.39 -15.09
N ILE A 9 2.54 4.99 -13.95
CA ILE A 9 3.10 4.59 -12.66
C ILE A 9 1.95 4.24 -11.71
N ALA A 10 1.93 3.01 -11.22
CA ALA A 10 1.01 2.56 -10.18
C ALA A 10 1.73 2.60 -8.82
N PHE A 11 1.13 3.25 -7.83
CA PHE A 11 1.67 3.37 -6.48
C PHE A 11 0.85 2.56 -5.48
N ASP A 12 1.51 1.91 -4.53
CA ASP A 12 0.86 1.55 -3.28
C ASP A 12 0.72 2.79 -2.38
N LEU A 13 -0.04 2.65 -1.29
CA LEU A 13 -0.31 3.73 -0.34
C LEU A 13 0.44 3.52 0.99
N ASP A 14 -0.01 2.50 1.76
CA ASP A 14 0.47 2.26 3.13
C ASP A 14 1.90 1.67 3.10
N GLY A 15 2.88 2.39 3.62
CA GLY A 15 4.31 2.02 3.57
C GLY A 15 5.07 2.57 2.37
N THR A 16 4.36 3.03 1.35
CA THR A 16 4.94 3.58 0.11
C THR A 16 4.85 5.11 0.06
N LEU A 17 3.65 5.65 0.07
CA LEU A 17 3.40 7.09 0.09
C LEU A 17 3.14 7.60 1.51
N LEU A 18 2.55 6.79 2.36
CA LEU A 18 2.04 7.16 3.67
C LEU A 18 2.57 6.21 4.76
N ASP A 19 3.15 6.76 5.84
CA ASP A 19 3.27 6.05 7.11
C ASP A 19 1.92 6.10 7.83
N SER A 20 1.13 5.05 7.68
CA SER A 20 -0.21 4.91 8.25
C SER A 20 -0.24 4.06 9.51
N VAL A 21 0.86 3.40 9.84
CA VAL A 21 0.94 2.48 10.98
C VAL A 21 0.55 3.12 12.31
N PRO A 22 0.90 4.38 12.62
CA PRO A 22 0.51 4.97 13.90
C PRO A 22 -1.01 4.99 14.14
N ASP A 23 -1.82 5.36 13.14
CA ASP A 23 -3.29 5.33 13.27
C ASP A 23 -3.84 3.90 13.22
N LEU A 24 -3.26 3.03 12.36
CA LEU A 24 -3.65 1.62 12.28
C LEU A 24 -3.40 0.89 13.59
N ALA A 25 -2.30 1.19 14.26
CA ALA A 25 -1.93 0.58 15.54
C ALA A 25 -2.91 0.95 16.65
N VAL A 26 -3.25 2.23 16.75
CA VAL A 26 -4.24 2.70 17.75
C VAL A 26 -5.59 2.02 17.53
N ALA A 27 -6.06 1.96 16.29
CA ALA A 27 -7.35 1.35 15.97
C ALA A 27 -7.34 -0.18 16.21
N ALA A 28 -6.26 -0.87 15.82
CA ALA A 28 -6.13 -2.31 16.03
C ALA A 28 -6.05 -2.66 17.52
N ASP A 29 -5.28 -1.89 18.30
CA ASP A 29 -5.15 -2.07 19.73
C ASP A 29 -6.49 -1.89 20.46
N GLN A 30 -7.22 -0.82 20.15
CA GLN A 30 -8.54 -0.58 20.72
C GLN A 30 -9.53 -1.70 20.36
N ALA A 31 -9.49 -2.19 19.12
CA ALA A 31 -10.39 -3.25 18.66
C ALA A 31 -10.15 -4.59 19.38
N VAL A 32 -8.87 -4.99 19.53
CA VAL A 32 -8.56 -6.26 20.22
C VAL A 32 -8.83 -6.17 21.72
N GLN A 33 -8.51 -5.05 22.38
CA GLN A 33 -8.78 -4.83 23.79
C GLN A 33 -10.28 -4.80 24.11
N ALA A 34 -11.10 -4.19 23.25
CA ALA A 34 -12.56 -4.18 23.40
C ALA A 34 -13.19 -5.60 23.39
N LEU A 35 -12.46 -6.59 22.84
CA LEU A 35 -12.85 -8.00 22.83
C LEU A 35 -12.15 -8.83 23.90
N GLY A 36 -11.39 -8.20 24.80
CA GLY A 36 -10.70 -8.87 25.90
C GLY A 36 -9.38 -9.57 25.50
N PHE A 37 -8.84 -9.25 24.34
CA PHE A 37 -7.53 -9.74 23.89
C PHE A 37 -6.39 -8.85 24.39
N PRO A 38 -5.15 -9.37 24.45
CA PRO A 38 -3.97 -8.58 24.81
C PRO A 38 -3.76 -7.40 23.86
N SER A 39 -3.15 -6.33 24.39
CA SER A 39 -2.73 -5.16 23.63
C SER A 39 -1.76 -5.54 22.50
N VAL A 40 -1.82 -4.82 21.40
CA VAL A 40 -0.90 -4.94 20.25
C VAL A 40 -0.11 -3.65 20.09
N SER A 41 1.22 -3.76 19.98
CA SER A 41 2.11 -2.61 19.82
C SER A 41 2.15 -2.10 18.38
N GLU A 42 2.60 -0.84 18.22
CA GLU A 42 2.83 -0.27 16.89
C GLU A 42 3.85 -1.09 16.09
N GLU A 43 4.91 -1.59 16.72
CA GLU A 43 5.92 -2.43 16.09
C GLU A 43 5.31 -3.74 15.54
N GLN A 44 4.44 -4.39 16.33
CA GLN A 44 3.71 -5.57 15.87
C GLN A 44 2.79 -5.25 14.69
N VAL A 45 2.06 -4.12 14.76
CA VAL A 45 1.16 -3.71 13.67
C VAL A 45 1.95 -3.40 12.41
N ARG A 46 3.14 -2.80 12.52
CA ARG A 46 4.05 -2.56 11.40
C ARG A 46 4.39 -3.85 10.64
N ASP A 47 4.59 -4.94 11.35
CA ASP A 47 4.82 -6.25 10.74
C ASP A 47 3.53 -6.88 10.16
N TYR A 48 2.36 -6.52 10.70
CA TYR A 48 1.08 -7.13 10.32
C TYR A 48 0.42 -6.49 9.10
N VAL A 49 0.78 -5.24 8.76
CA VAL A 49 0.21 -4.46 7.65
C VAL A 49 0.63 -5.03 6.28
N GLY A 50 -0.14 -4.72 5.22
CA GLY A 50 0.18 -4.99 3.81
C GLY A 50 -0.77 -5.98 3.11
N ASN A 51 -1.51 -6.81 3.85
CA ASN A 51 -2.43 -7.80 3.29
C ASN A 51 -3.93 -7.42 3.44
N GLY A 52 -4.21 -6.16 3.78
CA GLY A 52 -5.55 -5.63 4.02
C GLY A 52 -6.03 -5.80 5.46
N ALA A 53 -7.12 -5.10 5.80
CA ALA A 53 -7.58 -4.94 7.18
C ALA A 53 -8.04 -6.24 7.85
N ASP A 54 -8.64 -7.18 7.10
CA ASP A 54 -9.06 -8.48 7.67
C ASP A 54 -7.86 -9.31 8.16
N VAL A 55 -6.76 -9.26 7.40
CA VAL A 55 -5.53 -9.96 7.78
C VAL A 55 -4.85 -9.25 8.93
N LEU A 56 -4.78 -7.91 8.91
CA LEU A 56 -4.24 -7.12 10.02
C LEU A 56 -4.94 -7.45 11.33
N ILE A 57 -6.26 -7.42 11.37
CA ILE A 57 -7.03 -7.72 12.58
C ILE A 57 -6.90 -9.18 13.00
N GLY A 58 -6.91 -10.12 12.05
CA GLY A 58 -6.66 -11.53 12.35
C GLY A 58 -5.30 -11.77 13.01
N ARG A 59 -4.25 -11.12 12.52
CA ARG A 59 -2.89 -11.16 13.09
C ARG A 59 -2.85 -10.51 14.47
N SER A 60 -3.52 -9.37 14.64
CA SER A 60 -3.61 -8.66 15.93
C SER A 60 -4.28 -9.50 17.01
N LEU A 61 -5.40 -10.17 16.69
CA LEU A 61 -6.06 -11.12 17.60
C LEU A 61 -5.17 -12.34 17.92
N SER A 62 -4.35 -12.76 16.96
CA SER A 62 -3.46 -13.91 17.08
C SER A 62 -2.12 -13.58 17.73
N GLN A 63 -1.78 -12.30 17.89
CA GLN A 63 -0.44 -11.83 18.33
C GLN A 63 0.69 -12.45 17.49
N SER A 64 0.44 -12.65 16.18
CA SER A 64 1.34 -13.40 15.29
C SER A 64 1.09 -13.02 13.82
N LEU A 65 2.13 -13.15 12.99
CA LEU A 65 2.03 -13.06 11.53
C LEU A 65 1.12 -14.15 10.92
N THR A 66 1.00 -15.29 11.59
CA THR A 66 0.09 -16.36 11.21
C THR A 66 -1.20 -16.25 12.01
N ILE A 67 -2.32 -16.16 11.30
CA ILE A 67 -3.64 -16.09 11.95
C ILE A 67 -3.96 -17.45 12.56
N ASN A 68 -4.33 -17.46 13.84
CA ASN A 68 -4.76 -18.66 14.56
C ASN A 68 -6.04 -19.22 13.88
N PRO A 69 -6.02 -20.44 13.35
CA PRO A 69 -7.16 -21.05 12.69
C PRO A 69 -8.36 -21.33 13.62
N GLU A 70 -8.14 -21.32 14.94
CA GLU A 70 -9.21 -21.50 15.93
C GLU A 70 -10.04 -20.23 16.18
N LEU A 71 -9.59 -19.05 15.68
CA LEU A 71 -10.39 -17.83 15.75
C LEU A 71 -11.64 -17.99 14.89
N SER A 72 -12.81 -17.92 15.51
CA SER A 72 -14.07 -18.01 14.76
C SER A 72 -14.22 -16.86 13.76
N GLU A 73 -14.92 -17.14 12.66
CA GLU A 73 -15.23 -16.12 11.66
C GLU A 73 -16.04 -14.96 12.27
N GLU A 74 -17.01 -15.28 13.16
CA GLU A 74 -17.81 -14.29 13.88
C GLU A 74 -16.94 -13.34 14.71
N LEU A 75 -15.96 -13.87 15.45
CA LEU A 75 -15.05 -13.05 16.26
C LEU A 75 -14.20 -12.14 15.38
N ARG A 76 -13.65 -12.66 14.27
CA ARG A 76 -12.86 -11.86 13.32
C ARG A 76 -13.70 -10.76 12.68
N ALA A 77 -14.94 -11.07 12.28
CA ALA A 77 -15.86 -10.09 11.70
C ALA A 77 -16.20 -8.98 12.72
N LYS A 78 -16.45 -9.35 13.98
CA LYS A 78 -16.71 -8.37 15.04
C LYS A 78 -15.50 -7.47 15.31
N ALA A 79 -14.30 -8.04 15.36
CA ALA A 79 -13.07 -7.28 15.54
C ALA A 79 -12.82 -6.33 14.35
N ARG A 80 -13.13 -6.78 13.14
CA ARG A 80 -13.02 -5.97 11.94
C ARG A 80 -13.96 -4.75 11.98
N VAL A 81 -15.21 -4.92 12.40
CA VAL A 81 -16.15 -3.80 12.55
C VAL A 81 -15.62 -2.77 13.57
N LEU A 82 -15.16 -3.24 14.74
CA LEU A 82 -14.59 -2.35 15.75
C LEU A 82 -13.34 -1.61 15.23
N PHE A 83 -12.46 -2.32 14.53
CA PHE A 83 -11.29 -1.69 13.91
C PHE A 83 -11.68 -0.60 12.91
N ASP A 84 -12.64 -0.89 12.03
CA ASP A 84 -13.10 0.05 11.03
C ASP A 84 -13.66 1.32 11.71
N ASP A 85 -14.47 1.16 12.75
CA ASP A 85 -15.06 2.26 13.51
C ASP A 85 -13.99 3.12 14.20
N TYR A 86 -13.01 2.50 14.87
CA TYR A 86 -11.92 3.22 15.54
C TYR A 86 -11.00 3.91 14.53
N TYR A 87 -10.70 3.25 13.41
CA TYR A 87 -9.85 3.81 12.39
C TYR A 87 -10.49 5.02 11.70
N GLU A 88 -11.79 4.97 11.42
CA GLU A 88 -12.54 6.10 10.89
C GLU A 88 -12.57 7.27 11.88
N GLN A 89 -12.81 6.99 13.17
CA GLN A 89 -12.84 8.01 14.24
C GLN A 89 -11.46 8.65 14.48
N SER A 90 -10.36 7.98 14.17
CA SER A 90 -9.01 8.54 14.30
C SER A 90 -8.82 9.80 13.44
N GLY A 91 -9.52 9.88 12.30
CA GLY A 91 -9.39 10.94 11.31
C GLY A 91 -7.98 10.99 10.72
N HIS A 92 -7.28 9.86 10.76
CA HIS A 92 -5.91 9.70 10.24
C HIS A 92 -4.90 10.74 10.75
N LYS A 93 -5.02 11.15 12.02
CA LYS A 93 -4.27 12.30 12.59
C LYS A 93 -2.79 12.05 12.77
N LEU A 94 -2.42 10.79 12.98
CA LEU A 94 -1.04 10.36 13.21
C LEU A 94 -0.33 9.93 11.91
N SER A 95 -1.09 9.62 10.88
CA SER A 95 -0.55 9.26 9.56
C SER A 95 0.07 10.48 8.87
N HIS A 96 1.20 10.27 8.19
CA HIS A 96 1.91 11.32 7.46
C HIS A 96 2.56 10.77 6.20
N LEU A 97 2.77 11.64 5.20
CA LEU A 97 3.52 11.27 4.01
C LEU A 97 4.99 11.01 4.35
N TYR A 98 5.58 10.02 3.69
CA TYR A 98 7.04 9.87 3.75
C TYR A 98 7.74 11.09 3.15
N PRO A 99 9.00 11.35 3.53
CA PRO A 99 9.79 12.43 2.94
C PRO A 99 9.80 12.36 1.42
N THR A 100 9.81 13.50 0.75
CA THR A 100 9.87 13.67 -0.72
C THR A 100 8.65 13.19 -1.51
N VAL A 101 7.66 12.56 -0.90
CA VAL A 101 6.49 12.00 -1.62
C VAL A 101 5.73 13.09 -2.38
N LYS A 102 5.38 14.17 -1.73
CA LYS A 102 4.55 15.23 -2.37
C LYS A 102 5.29 15.89 -3.52
N GLU A 103 6.56 16.21 -3.31
CA GLU A 103 7.43 16.82 -4.32
C GLU A 103 7.62 15.87 -5.51
N THR A 104 7.87 14.59 -5.26
CA THR A 104 8.05 13.60 -6.33
C THR A 104 6.77 13.42 -7.16
N LEU A 105 5.60 13.31 -6.53
CA LEU A 105 4.33 13.21 -7.24
C LEU A 105 4.06 14.45 -8.09
N GLU A 106 4.39 15.64 -7.58
CA GLU A 106 4.25 16.89 -8.32
C GLU A 106 5.17 16.95 -9.56
N GLU A 107 6.43 16.54 -9.43
CA GLU A 107 7.39 16.52 -10.55
C GLU A 107 6.99 15.48 -11.61
N LEU A 108 6.56 14.29 -11.21
CA LEU A 108 6.04 13.28 -12.13
C LEU A 108 4.80 13.78 -12.89
N HIS A 109 3.89 14.46 -12.18
CA HIS A 109 2.69 15.04 -12.80
C HIS A 109 3.06 16.13 -13.82
N LYS A 110 3.99 17.04 -13.49
CA LYS A 110 4.50 18.07 -14.39
C LYS A 110 5.18 17.48 -15.61
N ALA A 111 5.89 16.37 -15.44
CA ALA A 111 6.55 15.64 -16.53
C ALA A 111 5.56 14.86 -17.43
N GLY A 112 4.27 14.82 -17.07
CA GLY A 112 3.22 14.19 -17.88
C GLY A 112 3.02 12.69 -17.64
N PHE A 113 3.58 12.13 -16.56
CA PHE A 113 3.30 10.74 -16.18
C PHE A 113 1.84 10.58 -15.75
N VAL A 114 1.20 9.50 -16.22
CA VAL A 114 -0.11 9.08 -15.74
C VAL A 114 0.09 8.23 -14.49
N MET A 115 -0.59 8.58 -13.41
CA MET A 115 -0.42 7.91 -12.11
C MET A 115 -1.73 7.34 -11.60
N ALA A 116 -1.67 6.14 -11.01
CA ALA A 116 -2.80 5.51 -10.32
C ALA A 116 -2.37 4.99 -8.95
N LEU A 117 -3.34 4.85 -8.05
CA LEU A 117 -3.15 4.22 -6.75
C LEU A 117 -3.71 2.80 -6.78
N VAL A 118 -2.92 1.81 -6.31
CA VAL A 118 -3.31 0.40 -6.20
C VAL A 118 -2.91 -0.11 -4.83
N THR A 119 -3.85 -0.21 -3.92
CA THR A 119 -3.59 -0.55 -2.53
C THR A 119 -4.43 -1.71 -2.02
N ASN A 120 -3.92 -2.47 -1.04
CA ASN A 120 -4.69 -3.49 -0.32
C ASN A 120 -5.58 -2.89 0.79
N LYS A 121 -5.47 -1.57 1.05
CA LYS A 121 -6.33 -0.82 1.95
C LYS A 121 -7.77 -0.83 1.46
N PRO A 122 -8.80 -1.02 2.33
CA PRO A 122 -10.20 -0.92 1.92
C PRO A 122 -10.53 0.43 1.26
N SER A 123 -11.25 0.40 0.13
CA SER A 123 -11.58 1.59 -0.67
C SER A 123 -12.21 2.72 0.14
N LYS A 124 -13.02 2.37 1.14
CA LYS A 124 -13.74 3.37 1.96
C LYS A 124 -12.83 4.33 2.74
N PHE A 125 -11.59 3.93 3.04
CA PHE A 125 -10.65 4.76 3.79
C PHE A 125 -9.68 5.55 2.91
N VAL A 126 -9.63 5.27 1.62
CA VAL A 126 -8.62 5.85 0.74
C VAL A 126 -8.89 7.33 0.42
N PRO A 127 -10.13 7.75 0.07
CA PRO A 127 -10.40 9.14 -0.30
C PRO A 127 -10.01 10.15 0.79
N ASP A 128 -10.43 9.93 2.03
CA ASP A 128 -10.17 10.85 3.15
C ASP A 128 -8.66 11.02 3.39
N VAL A 129 -7.90 9.94 3.27
CA VAL A 129 -6.43 9.98 3.38
C VAL A 129 -5.81 10.80 2.26
N LEU A 130 -6.22 10.58 1.02
CA LEU A 130 -5.67 11.31 -0.13
C LEU A 130 -6.00 12.80 -0.09
N GLU A 131 -7.23 13.14 0.29
CA GLU A 131 -7.67 14.52 0.44
C GLU A 131 -6.92 15.25 1.56
N LYS A 132 -6.81 14.61 2.73
CA LYS A 132 -6.10 15.16 3.89
C LYS A 132 -4.65 15.55 3.56
N HIS A 133 -3.99 14.76 2.73
CA HIS A 133 -2.60 14.99 2.34
C HIS A 133 -2.44 15.80 1.04
N ASP A 134 -3.56 16.23 0.41
CA ASP A 134 -3.58 16.99 -0.84
C ASP A 134 -2.84 16.29 -1.99
N ILE A 135 -3.00 14.96 -2.10
CA ILE A 135 -2.40 14.14 -3.16
C ILE A 135 -3.42 13.47 -4.07
N ALA A 136 -4.73 13.54 -3.77
CA ALA A 136 -5.78 12.93 -4.60
C ALA A 136 -5.72 13.37 -6.07
N LYS A 137 -5.38 14.62 -6.31
CA LYS A 137 -5.30 15.25 -7.65
C LYS A 137 -4.29 14.64 -8.61
N TYR A 138 -3.34 13.85 -8.11
CA TYR A 138 -2.30 13.23 -8.93
C TYR A 138 -2.73 11.90 -9.55
N PHE A 139 -3.79 11.26 -9.05
CA PHE A 139 -4.19 9.92 -9.45
C PHE A 139 -5.43 9.94 -10.35
N VAL A 140 -5.29 9.37 -11.56
CA VAL A 140 -6.40 9.21 -12.50
C VAL A 140 -7.33 8.06 -12.12
N ASP A 141 -6.81 7.07 -11.39
CA ASP A 141 -7.54 5.94 -10.82
C ASP A 141 -7.06 5.63 -9.40
N VAL A 142 -8.01 5.24 -8.55
CA VAL A 142 -7.76 4.84 -7.17
C VAL A 142 -8.44 3.48 -6.94
N LEU A 143 -7.64 2.44 -6.79
CA LEU A 143 -8.09 1.06 -6.63
C LEU A 143 -7.73 0.55 -5.23
N GLY A 144 -8.73 0.47 -4.36
CA GLY A 144 -8.59 -0.11 -3.03
C GLY A 144 -8.66 -1.64 -3.04
N GLY A 145 -8.41 -2.25 -1.90
CA GLY A 145 -8.29 -3.70 -1.75
C GLY A 145 -9.58 -4.51 -1.96
N ASP A 146 -10.70 -3.86 -2.15
CA ASP A 146 -12.02 -4.42 -2.43
C ASP A 146 -12.56 -4.00 -3.82
N ALA A 147 -11.73 -3.34 -4.65
CA ALA A 147 -12.08 -3.00 -6.02
C ALA A 147 -12.24 -4.23 -6.92
N PHE A 148 -11.55 -5.32 -6.58
CA PHE A 148 -11.61 -6.61 -7.27
C PHE A 148 -11.73 -7.75 -6.26
N PRO A 149 -12.14 -8.97 -6.69
CA PRO A 149 -12.19 -10.14 -5.80
C PRO A 149 -10.83 -10.50 -5.18
N GLU A 150 -9.75 -10.32 -5.94
CA GLU A 150 -8.39 -10.57 -5.48
C GLU A 150 -7.61 -9.26 -5.28
N LYS A 151 -6.68 -9.31 -4.31
CA LYS A 151 -5.78 -8.22 -3.92
C LYS A 151 -4.35 -8.50 -4.41
N LYS A 152 -3.45 -7.49 -4.35
CA LYS A 152 -2.01 -7.75 -4.51
C LYS A 152 -1.58 -8.87 -3.55
N PRO A 153 -0.82 -9.87 -4.00
CA PRO A 153 0.01 -9.92 -5.19
C PRO A 153 -0.69 -10.41 -6.48
N ASN A 154 -2.03 -10.57 -6.50
CA ASN A 154 -2.73 -10.83 -7.75
C ASN A 154 -2.62 -9.61 -8.67
N PRO A 155 -2.33 -9.79 -9.99
CA PRO A 155 -2.09 -8.70 -10.92
C PRO A 155 -3.38 -8.04 -11.45
N VAL A 156 -4.57 -8.45 -10.99
CA VAL A 156 -5.86 -8.04 -11.58
C VAL A 156 -6.01 -6.52 -11.69
N ALA A 157 -5.61 -5.77 -10.65
CA ALA A 157 -5.69 -4.31 -10.65
C ALA A 157 -4.75 -3.68 -11.69
N LEU A 158 -3.51 -4.18 -11.80
CA LEU A 158 -2.53 -3.70 -12.78
C LEU A 158 -2.96 -4.05 -14.20
N ASN A 159 -3.47 -5.26 -14.42
CA ASN A 159 -3.99 -5.69 -15.73
C ASN A 159 -5.18 -4.83 -16.16
N TRP A 160 -6.09 -4.52 -15.24
CA TRP A 160 -7.23 -3.65 -15.51
C TRP A 160 -6.78 -2.22 -15.88
N LEU A 161 -5.78 -1.66 -15.19
CA LEU A 161 -5.21 -0.35 -15.54
C LEU A 161 -4.58 -0.37 -16.95
N MET A 162 -3.81 -1.42 -17.26
CA MET A 162 -3.20 -1.56 -18.59
C MET A 162 -4.25 -1.64 -19.72
N GLU A 163 -5.31 -2.41 -19.51
CA GLU A 163 -6.42 -2.50 -20.45
C GLU A 163 -7.16 -1.16 -20.60
N LYS A 164 -7.54 -0.54 -19.48
CA LYS A 164 -8.28 0.73 -19.46
C LYS A 164 -7.53 1.86 -20.17
N HIS A 165 -6.22 1.97 -19.91
CA HIS A 165 -5.38 3.05 -20.44
C HIS A 165 -4.67 2.67 -21.76
N GLN A 166 -4.91 1.46 -22.28
CA GLN A 166 -4.34 0.95 -23.53
C GLN A 166 -2.81 1.01 -23.54
N ILE A 167 -2.17 0.65 -22.45
CA ILE A 167 -0.71 0.61 -22.29
C ILE A 167 -0.20 -0.83 -22.23
N GLN A 168 1.06 -1.01 -22.65
CA GLN A 168 1.74 -2.29 -22.58
C GLN A 168 2.40 -2.50 -21.21
N PRO A 169 2.64 -3.75 -20.78
CA PRO A 169 3.36 -4.00 -19.53
C PRO A 169 4.73 -3.31 -19.43
N SER A 170 5.43 -3.15 -20.58
CA SER A 170 6.71 -2.44 -20.64
C SER A 170 6.63 -0.93 -20.39
N GLU A 171 5.43 -0.36 -20.45
CA GLU A 171 5.17 1.07 -20.23
C GLU A 171 4.68 1.37 -18.81
N MET A 172 4.47 0.33 -17.97
CA MET A 172 4.00 0.44 -16.59
C MET A 172 5.11 0.16 -15.58
N LEU A 173 5.13 0.93 -14.51
CA LEU A 173 5.97 0.71 -13.33
C LEU A 173 5.06 0.61 -12.08
N MET A 174 5.22 -0.46 -11.30
CA MET A 174 4.61 -0.56 -9.96
C MET A 174 5.62 -0.13 -8.91
N VAL A 175 5.25 0.84 -8.10
CA VAL A 175 6.04 1.37 -6.98
C VAL A 175 5.41 0.92 -5.68
N GLY A 176 6.20 0.25 -4.84
CA GLY A 176 5.73 -0.27 -3.55
C GLY A 176 6.86 -0.62 -2.61
N ASP A 177 6.52 -0.97 -1.38
CA ASP A 177 7.46 -1.27 -0.30
C ASP A 177 7.42 -2.74 0.15
N SER A 178 6.46 -3.51 -0.37
CA SER A 178 6.23 -4.88 0.07
C SER A 178 6.36 -5.92 -1.04
N LYS A 179 6.58 -7.16 -0.65
CA LYS A 179 6.55 -8.30 -1.59
C LYS A 179 5.24 -8.40 -2.38
N ASN A 180 4.13 -7.91 -1.84
CA ASN A 180 2.85 -7.91 -2.54
C ASN A 180 2.90 -7.06 -3.81
N ASP A 181 3.58 -5.92 -3.77
CA ASP A 181 3.74 -4.99 -4.88
C ASP A 181 4.65 -5.57 -5.95
N ILE A 182 5.81 -6.06 -5.52
CA ILE A 182 6.81 -6.62 -6.43
C ILE A 182 6.28 -7.87 -7.13
N LEU A 183 5.57 -8.74 -6.41
CA LEU A 183 4.97 -9.93 -7.01
C LEU A 183 3.78 -9.57 -7.93
N ALA A 184 2.98 -8.54 -7.58
CA ALA A 184 1.91 -8.06 -8.47
C ALA A 184 2.49 -7.56 -9.80
N ALA A 185 3.56 -6.76 -9.75
CA ALA A 185 4.28 -6.29 -10.94
C ALA A 185 4.80 -7.46 -11.79
N LYS A 186 5.49 -8.41 -11.17
CA LYS A 186 6.00 -9.60 -11.86
C LYS A 186 4.89 -10.42 -12.52
N ASN A 187 3.79 -10.63 -11.80
CA ASN A 187 2.64 -11.38 -12.29
C ASN A 187 1.92 -10.64 -13.43
N ALA A 188 1.97 -9.30 -13.45
CA ALA A 188 1.45 -8.47 -14.54
C ALA A 188 2.43 -8.30 -15.71
N GLY A 189 3.69 -8.68 -15.54
CA GLY A 189 4.75 -8.53 -16.52
C GLY A 189 5.28 -7.10 -16.68
N CYS A 190 5.02 -6.21 -15.71
CA CYS A 190 5.51 -4.85 -15.70
C CYS A 190 6.73 -4.68 -14.77
N ALA A 191 7.41 -3.54 -14.88
CA ALA A 191 8.54 -3.21 -14.03
C ALA A 191 8.12 -2.92 -12.58
N SER A 192 9.05 -3.10 -11.64
CA SER A 192 8.86 -2.91 -10.21
C SER A 192 9.93 -2.03 -9.58
N PHE A 193 9.51 -1.11 -8.72
CA PHE A 193 10.36 -0.23 -7.93
C PHE A 193 10.08 -0.46 -6.44
N GLY A 194 11.05 -0.99 -5.73
CA GLY A 194 10.95 -1.37 -4.32
C GLY A 194 11.56 -0.30 -3.41
N LEU A 195 10.78 0.16 -2.41
CA LEU A 195 11.22 1.11 -1.41
C LEU A 195 11.64 0.39 -0.12
N THR A 196 12.76 0.81 0.47
CA THR A 196 13.35 0.13 1.64
C THR A 196 12.76 0.56 2.97
N TYR A 197 12.07 1.69 3.03
CA TYR A 197 11.63 2.33 4.27
C TYR A 197 10.24 1.87 4.77
N GLY A 198 9.48 1.12 3.97
CA GLY A 198 8.11 0.74 4.28
C GLY A 198 7.94 -0.52 5.14
N TYR A 199 6.87 -1.26 4.89
CA TYR A 199 6.45 -2.42 5.69
C TYR A 199 6.51 -3.70 4.86
N ASN A 200 7.46 -4.58 5.11
CA ASN A 200 7.57 -5.85 4.41
C ASN A 200 7.72 -7.03 5.38
N HIS A 201 6.90 -7.05 6.43
CA HIS A 201 6.84 -8.13 7.41
C HIS A 201 8.22 -8.49 8.03
N GLY A 202 9.08 -7.48 8.23
CA GLY A 202 10.44 -7.66 8.75
C GLY A 202 11.47 -8.16 7.73
N GLU A 203 11.09 -8.36 6.45
CA GLU A 203 12.00 -8.78 5.37
C GLU A 203 12.48 -7.57 4.54
N ALA A 204 13.73 -7.57 4.11
CA ALA A 204 14.21 -6.56 3.16
C ALA A 204 13.50 -6.71 1.81
N ILE A 205 13.07 -5.59 1.20
CA ILE A 205 12.37 -5.60 -0.09
C ILE A 205 13.20 -6.23 -1.21
N SER A 206 14.51 -6.15 -1.13
CA SER A 206 15.44 -6.77 -2.09
C SER A 206 15.31 -8.30 -2.19
N VAL A 207 14.80 -8.98 -1.15
CA VAL A 207 14.51 -10.42 -1.17
C VAL A 207 13.45 -10.76 -2.21
N SER A 208 12.52 -9.85 -2.46
CA SER A 208 11.51 -10.00 -3.51
C SER A 208 12.04 -9.75 -4.92
N ASN A 209 13.31 -9.35 -5.08
CA ASN A 209 13.98 -9.12 -6.35
C ASN A 209 13.25 -8.10 -7.26
N PRO A 210 12.97 -6.87 -6.81
CA PRO A 210 12.44 -5.82 -7.68
C PRO A 210 13.46 -5.43 -8.76
N ASP A 211 12.99 -4.78 -9.84
CA ASP A 211 13.86 -4.28 -10.91
C ASP A 211 14.72 -3.10 -10.44
N PHE A 212 14.17 -2.28 -9.53
CA PHE A 212 14.84 -1.15 -8.89
C PHE A 212 14.60 -1.19 -7.38
N VAL A 213 15.61 -0.78 -6.61
CA VAL A 213 15.55 -0.62 -5.14
C VAL A 213 16.06 0.76 -4.79
N ALA A 214 15.33 1.48 -3.93
CA ALA A 214 15.71 2.82 -3.51
C ALA A 214 15.36 3.07 -2.03
N ASP A 215 16.10 3.99 -1.42
CA ASP A 215 15.88 4.42 -0.04
C ASP A 215 14.98 5.66 0.06
N SER A 216 14.68 6.29 -1.09
CA SER A 216 13.83 7.47 -1.19
C SER A 216 12.97 7.41 -2.44
N LEU A 217 11.71 7.89 -2.34
CA LEU A 217 10.84 8.01 -3.51
C LEU A 217 11.41 8.99 -4.56
N ALA A 218 12.19 9.99 -4.16
CA ALA A 218 12.81 10.93 -5.09
C ALA A 218 13.71 10.26 -6.14
N GLU A 219 14.31 9.12 -5.81
CA GLU A 219 15.16 8.36 -6.75
C GLU A 219 14.37 7.79 -7.94
N LEU A 220 13.03 7.72 -7.83
CA LEU A 220 12.16 7.35 -8.93
C LEU A 220 12.30 8.30 -10.13
N LEU A 221 12.54 9.60 -9.88
CA LEU A 221 12.72 10.60 -10.94
C LEU A 221 13.91 10.28 -11.84
N ASP A 222 14.98 9.74 -11.28
CA ASP A 222 16.16 9.31 -12.04
C ASP A 222 15.86 8.07 -12.88
N VAL A 223 15.07 7.14 -12.35
CA VAL A 223 14.68 5.89 -13.04
C VAL A 223 13.80 6.16 -14.24
N VAL A 224 12.86 7.10 -14.14
CA VAL A 224 11.94 7.47 -15.23
C VAL A 224 12.45 8.65 -16.07
N ALA A 225 13.69 9.11 -15.81
CA ALA A 225 14.38 10.17 -16.54
C ALA A 225 13.58 11.49 -16.65
N VAL A 226 13.02 11.94 -15.54
CA VAL A 226 12.47 13.30 -15.46
C VAL A 226 13.65 14.28 -15.54
N SER A 227 13.74 15.02 -16.66
CA SER A 227 14.76 16.07 -16.81
C SER A 227 14.42 17.22 -15.87
N ALA A 228 15.38 17.63 -15.08
CA ALA A 228 15.29 18.78 -14.19
C ALA A 228 15.14 20.11 -14.96
#